data_b8f3d5442c68a61b505c62b250f2f2b8
#
_entry.id   b8f3d5442c68a61b505c62b250f2f2b8
#
_cell.length_a   1.000
_cell.length_b   1.000
_cell.length_c   1.000
_cell.angle_alpha   90.00
_cell.angle_beta   90.00
_cell.angle_gamma   90.00
#
_symmetry.space_group_name_H-M   'P 1'
#
loop_
_entity.id
_entity.type
_entity.pdbx_description
1 polymer ?
#
loop_
_entity_poly.entity_id
_entity_poly.type
_entity_poly.pdbx_seq_one_letter_code
_entity_poly.pdbx_strand_id
1 'polypeptide(L)'
;MTKVKNPLSIDCFYDKNYNSDPAIDKANARALDSTTPTYNGIYLQNVKTTDVCDGNAIFFVGRPESHIKNVTLDNVQISAKKGIDIRFVDNLVFKNNSKITVSSGAIWLQKYDSSWTDECNATSTGSTVTDTKGPFTLNSKTLTGSTSSIATFSNGFSISNEKGKKYDVGSGTNYIKYSANQYTIIIPDGIKIVKMDIEGRNNYDTDDAYIGEINGKSYDATTYIFPKDKSVKKYTVEF
;
A
#
# COMPACT_ATOMS: atom_id res chain seq x y z
N MET A 1 -6.90 -6.25 -27.47
CA MET A 1 -6.42 -4.85 -27.47
C MET A 1 -4.89 -4.88 -27.48
N THR A 2 -4.26 -4.04 -28.28
CA THR A 2 -2.78 -3.96 -28.42
C THR A 2 -2.31 -2.56 -28.05
N LYS A 3 -1.13 -2.42 -27.42
CA LYS A 3 -0.47 -1.14 -27.09
C LYS A 3 -1.35 -0.16 -26.26
N VAL A 4 -2.15 -0.69 -25.37
CA VAL A 4 -3.00 0.11 -24.47
C VAL A 4 -2.30 0.22 -23.11
N LYS A 5 -2.29 1.41 -22.52
CA LYS A 5 -1.67 1.62 -21.19
C LYS A 5 -2.50 0.95 -20.10
N ASN A 6 -3.77 1.35 -19.97
CA ASN A 6 -4.73 0.81 -19.01
C ASN A 6 -5.92 0.24 -19.80
N PRO A 7 -6.03 -1.08 -20.01
CA PRO A 7 -7.08 -1.65 -20.85
C PRO A 7 -8.49 -1.47 -20.28
N LEU A 8 -8.63 -1.49 -18.97
CA LEU A 8 -9.89 -1.18 -18.28
C LEU A 8 -9.66 -0.01 -17.34
N SER A 9 -10.27 1.13 -17.67
CA SER A 9 -10.12 2.36 -16.90
C SER A 9 -11.43 3.10 -16.79
N ILE A 10 -11.85 3.42 -15.57
CA ILE A 10 -12.92 4.36 -15.22
C ILE A 10 -12.34 5.29 -14.17
N ASP A 11 -12.24 6.57 -14.48
CA ASP A 11 -11.62 7.56 -13.61
C ASP A 11 -12.55 8.76 -13.45
N CYS A 12 -13.12 8.91 -12.26
CA CYS A 12 -13.98 10.03 -11.91
C CYS A 12 -13.19 11.27 -11.42
N PHE A 13 -11.88 11.18 -11.37
CA PHE A 13 -10.96 12.26 -10.99
C PHE A 13 -10.06 12.68 -12.17
N TYR A 14 -10.62 12.77 -13.36
CA TYR A 14 -9.86 13.07 -14.57
C TYR A 14 -9.20 14.47 -14.57
N ASP A 15 -9.61 15.36 -13.68
CA ASP A 15 -8.95 16.65 -13.50
C ASP A 15 -7.54 16.44 -12.92
N LYS A 16 -6.57 17.16 -13.50
CA LYS A 16 -5.15 17.09 -13.10
C LYS A 16 -4.90 17.42 -11.62
N ASN A 17 -5.80 18.13 -10.96
CA ASN A 17 -5.70 18.47 -9.54
C ASN A 17 -6.12 17.30 -8.64
N TYR A 18 -6.77 16.27 -9.18
CA TYR A 18 -7.26 15.09 -8.46
C TYR A 18 -6.61 13.78 -8.93
N ASN A 19 -5.65 13.85 -9.82
CA ASN A 19 -4.99 12.66 -10.38
C ASN A 19 -3.86 12.11 -9.51
N SER A 20 -3.58 12.70 -8.36
CA SER A 20 -2.62 12.18 -7.40
C SER A 20 -3.32 11.28 -6.37
N ASP A 21 -2.73 10.16 -6.03
CA ASP A 21 -3.27 9.23 -5.04
C ASP A 21 -3.69 9.91 -3.71
N PRO A 22 -2.89 10.82 -3.14
CA PRO A 22 -3.30 11.53 -1.93
C PRO A 22 -4.55 12.38 -2.09
N ALA A 23 -4.80 12.93 -3.27
CA ALA A 23 -6.00 13.72 -3.52
C ALA A 23 -7.24 12.82 -3.65
N ILE A 24 -7.11 11.67 -4.30
CA ILE A 24 -8.18 10.66 -4.41
C ILE A 24 -8.55 10.14 -3.02
N ASP A 25 -7.58 9.74 -2.22
CA ASP A 25 -7.79 9.14 -0.90
C ASP A 25 -8.32 10.14 0.14
N LYS A 26 -8.08 11.44 -0.08
CA LYS A 26 -8.56 12.53 0.77
C LYS A 26 -9.85 13.18 0.27
N ALA A 27 -10.41 12.73 -0.85
CA ALA A 27 -11.65 13.29 -1.37
C ALA A 27 -12.80 13.07 -0.38
N ASN A 28 -13.40 14.17 0.07
CA ASN A 28 -14.60 14.12 0.91
C ASN A 28 -15.83 13.96 0.04
N ALA A 29 -16.79 13.17 0.51
CA ALA A 29 -18.10 13.04 -0.15
C ALA A 29 -18.79 14.40 -0.25
N ARG A 30 -19.40 14.66 -1.40
CA ARG A 30 -20.20 15.86 -1.69
C ARG A 30 -21.67 15.50 -1.81
N ALA A 31 -22.54 16.47 -1.73
CA ALA A 31 -23.93 16.27 -2.08
C ALA A 31 -24.06 15.84 -3.56
N LEU A 32 -24.90 14.86 -3.82
CA LEU A 32 -25.20 14.45 -5.19
C LEU A 32 -26.00 15.55 -5.91
N ASP A 33 -25.64 15.81 -7.15
CA ASP A 33 -26.36 16.73 -8.04
C ASP A 33 -26.41 16.18 -9.47
N SER A 34 -27.02 16.93 -10.38
CA SER A 34 -27.18 16.53 -11.78
C SER A 34 -25.85 16.40 -12.55
N THR A 35 -24.76 16.92 -12.02
CA THR A 35 -23.42 16.86 -12.64
C THR A 35 -22.56 15.73 -12.04
N THR A 36 -23.01 15.09 -10.98
CA THR A 36 -22.28 13.98 -10.35
C THR A 36 -22.28 12.77 -11.29
N PRO A 37 -21.09 12.29 -11.71
CA PRO A 37 -21.02 11.12 -12.59
C PRO A 37 -21.49 9.87 -11.85
N THR A 38 -22.30 9.06 -12.51
CA THR A 38 -22.79 7.78 -11.99
C THR A 38 -22.47 6.66 -12.97
N TYR A 39 -21.88 5.58 -12.46
CA TYR A 39 -21.57 4.38 -13.22
C TYR A 39 -22.20 3.17 -12.53
N ASN A 40 -23.12 2.51 -13.21
CA ASN A 40 -23.86 1.38 -12.64
C ASN A 40 -24.23 0.37 -13.72
N GLY A 41 -24.07 -0.92 -13.43
CA GLY A 41 -24.48 -1.98 -14.34
C GLY A 41 -23.54 -2.15 -15.54
N ILE A 42 -22.24 -2.09 -15.35
CA ILE A 42 -21.26 -2.28 -16.43
C ILE A 42 -20.98 -3.78 -16.59
N TYR A 43 -21.17 -4.27 -17.81
CA TYR A 43 -20.89 -5.66 -18.15
C TYR A 43 -19.87 -5.72 -19.29
N LEU A 44 -18.70 -6.30 -19.01
CA LEU A 44 -17.61 -6.48 -19.96
C LEU A 44 -17.41 -7.97 -20.21
N GLN A 45 -17.57 -8.40 -21.45
CA GLN A 45 -17.47 -9.81 -21.82
C GLN A 45 -16.45 -10.02 -22.95
N ASN A 46 -15.72 -11.12 -22.87
CA ASN A 46 -14.80 -11.59 -23.91
C ASN A 46 -13.69 -10.54 -24.24
N VAL A 47 -13.24 -9.79 -23.24
CA VAL A 47 -12.14 -8.82 -23.41
C VAL A 47 -10.82 -9.53 -23.22
N LYS A 48 -9.90 -9.37 -24.20
CA LYS A 48 -8.57 -9.93 -24.13
C LYS A 48 -7.51 -8.94 -24.59
N THR A 49 -6.40 -8.87 -23.86
CA THR A 49 -5.19 -8.20 -24.34
C THR A 49 -4.28 -9.22 -25.03
N THR A 50 -3.66 -8.82 -26.15
CA THR A 50 -2.69 -9.66 -26.90
C THR A 50 -1.27 -9.42 -26.43
N ASP A 51 -0.99 -8.23 -25.87
CA ASP A 51 0.30 -7.82 -25.36
C ASP A 51 0.20 -7.46 -23.88
N VAL A 52 1.33 -7.37 -23.20
CA VAL A 52 1.41 -6.83 -21.84
C VAL A 52 1.20 -5.33 -21.87
N CYS A 53 0.16 -4.85 -21.23
CA CYS A 53 -0.15 -3.42 -21.13
C CYS A 53 0.81 -2.71 -20.16
N ASP A 54 1.18 -1.46 -20.47
CA ASP A 54 2.22 -0.73 -19.71
C ASP A 54 1.75 -0.20 -18.35
N GLY A 55 0.45 -0.10 -18.12
CA GLY A 55 -0.15 0.40 -16.89
C GLY A 55 -0.86 -0.66 -16.07
N ASN A 56 -1.94 -0.25 -15.40
CA ASN A 56 -2.78 -1.10 -14.58
C ASN A 56 -3.67 -2.00 -15.44
N ALA A 57 -3.83 -3.27 -15.03
CA ALA A 57 -4.79 -4.17 -15.66
C ALA A 57 -6.22 -3.63 -15.52
N ILE A 58 -6.56 -3.13 -14.34
CA ILE A 58 -7.83 -2.50 -14.02
C ILE A 58 -7.52 -1.24 -13.20
N PHE A 59 -8.11 -0.13 -13.59
CA PHE A 59 -8.03 1.14 -12.88
C PHE A 59 -9.43 1.75 -12.79
N PHE A 60 -10.13 1.47 -11.69
CA PHE A 60 -11.47 1.97 -11.45
C PHE A 60 -11.49 2.85 -10.22
N VAL A 61 -11.71 4.15 -10.41
CA VAL A 61 -11.73 5.14 -9.35
C VAL A 61 -13.03 5.90 -9.41
N GLY A 62 -13.96 5.51 -8.54
CA GLY A 62 -15.22 6.22 -8.31
C GLY A 62 -15.02 7.45 -7.42
N ARG A 63 -16.12 8.03 -6.98
CA ARG A 63 -16.13 9.13 -6.00
C ARG A 63 -16.72 8.65 -4.69
N PRO A 64 -16.31 9.20 -3.54
CA PRO A 64 -16.86 8.78 -2.25
C PRO A 64 -18.37 8.99 -2.13
N GLU A 65 -18.92 9.99 -2.82
CA GLU A 65 -20.38 10.23 -2.91
C GLU A 65 -21.09 9.42 -3.99
N SER A 66 -20.36 8.90 -4.98
CA SER A 66 -20.92 8.16 -6.12
C SER A 66 -19.97 7.05 -6.55
N HIS A 67 -20.08 5.92 -5.87
CA HIS A 67 -19.27 4.73 -6.21
C HIS A 67 -19.63 4.20 -7.61
N ILE A 68 -18.64 3.63 -8.28
CA ILE A 68 -18.88 2.78 -9.45
C ILE A 68 -19.54 1.49 -8.95
N LYS A 69 -20.68 1.09 -9.55
CA LYS A 69 -21.48 -0.02 -9.01
C LYS A 69 -21.71 -1.11 -10.05
N ASN A 70 -21.79 -2.36 -9.55
CA ASN A 70 -22.21 -3.52 -10.33
C ASN A 70 -21.43 -3.69 -11.63
N VAL A 71 -20.11 -3.86 -11.51
CA VAL A 71 -19.24 -4.13 -12.65
C VAL A 71 -19.02 -5.63 -12.77
N THR A 72 -19.37 -6.23 -13.90
CA THR A 72 -19.12 -7.63 -14.18
C THR A 72 -18.07 -7.79 -15.27
N LEU A 73 -17.02 -8.56 -14.98
CA LEU A 73 -15.99 -8.95 -15.91
C LEU A 73 -16.14 -10.46 -16.20
N ASP A 74 -16.63 -10.78 -17.40
CA ASP A 74 -16.96 -12.13 -17.83
C ASP A 74 -16.01 -12.58 -18.95
N ASN A 75 -15.23 -13.62 -18.70
CA ASN A 75 -14.18 -14.07 -19.62
C ASN A 75 -13.23 -12.94 -20.06
N VAL A 76 -12.76 -12.15 -19.08
CA VAL A 76 -11.87 -11.01 -19.29
C VAL A 76 -10.43 -11.44 -18.99
N GLN A 77 -9.56 -11.45 -19.99
CA GLN A 77 -8.17 -11.91 -19.89
C GLN A 77 -7.22 -10.74 -20.17
N ILE A 78 -6.55 -10.27 -19.13
CA ILE A 78 -5.67 -9.10 -19.21
C ILE A 78 -4.27 -9.45 -18.72
N SER A 79 -3.27 -9.08 -19.54
CA SER A 79 -1.86 -9.05 -19.15
C SER A 79 -1.40 -7.60 -19.06
N ALA A 80 -0.82 -7.20 -17.93
CA ALA A 80 -0.35 -5.84 -17.69
C ALA A 80 0.91 -5.80 -16.81
N LYS A 81 1.63 -4.69 -16.81
CA LYS A 81 2.78 -4.49 -15.91
C LYS A 81 2.34 -4.29 -14.48
N LYS A 82 1.23 -3.59 -14.25
CA LYS A 82 0.67 -3.30 -12.94
C LYS A 82 -0.68 -3.98 -12.77
N GLY A 83 -1.04 -4.27 -11.53
CA GLY A 83 -2.25 -5.00 -11.18
C GLY A 83 -3.53 -4.16 -11.17
N ILE A 84 -4.35 -4.42 -10.18
CA ILE A 84 -5.72 -3.89 -10.03
C ILE A 84 -5.71 -2.77 -8.99
N ASP A 85 -6.19 -1.61 -9.36
CA ASP A 85 -6.45 -0.48 -8.47
C ASP A 85 -7.94 -0.13 -8.54
N ILE A 86 -8.66 -0.38 -7.44
CA ILE A 86 -10.07 -0.03 -7.31
C ILE A 86 -10.29 0.83 -6.08
N ARG A 87 -11.02 1.92 -6.25
CA ARG A 87 -11.38 2.86 -5.19
C ARG A 87 -12.80 3.34 -5.39
N PHE A 88 -13.61 3.29 -4.35
CA PHE A 88 -15.03 3.62 -4.41
C PHE A 88 -15.76 2.82 -5.49
N VAL A 89 -15.65 1.48 -5.40
CA VAL A 89 -16.26 0.52 -6.34
C VAL A 89 -17.07 -0.51 -5.55
N ASP A 90 -18.37 -0.56 -5.81
CA ASP A 90 -19.26 -1.53 -5.17
C ASP A 90 -19.58 -2.67 -6.13
N ASN A 91 -19.35 -3.91 -5.67
CA ASN A 91 -19.74 -5.12 -6.38
C ASN A 91 -19.05 -5.27 -7.76
N LEU A 92 -17.70 -5.32 -7.76
CA LEU A 92 -16.92 -5.79 -8.90
C LEU A 92 -16.90 -7.32 -8.90
N VAL A 93 -17.34 -7.96 -9.97
CA VAL A 93 -17.43 -9.43 -10.07
C VAL A 93 -16.59 -9.94 -11.22
N PHE A 94 -15.72 -10.92 -10.94
CA PHE A 94 -14.99 -11.67 -11.95
C PHE A 94 -15.69 -13.01 -12.17
N LYS A 95 -16.06 -13.32 -13.43
CA LYS A 95 -16.77 -14.54 -13.82
C LYS A 95 -16.06 -15.33 -14.90
N ASN A 96 -16.45 -16.61 -14.98
CA ASN A 96 -16.02 -17.57 -15.99
C ASN A 96 -14.48 -17.66 -16.07
N ASN A 97 -13.89 -17.55 -17.23
CA ASN A 97 -12.44 -17.66 -17.46
C ASN A 97 -11.71 -16.30 -17.29
N SER A 98 -12.22 -15.38 -16.49
CA SER A 98 -11.52 -14.13 -16.25
C SER A 98 -10.18 -14.39 -15.59
N LYS A 99 -9.14 -13.69 -16.05
CA LYS A 99 -7.77 -13.89 -15.61
C LYS A 99 -6.98 -12.58 -15.73
N ILE A 100 -6.35 -12.17 -14.65
CA ILE A 100 -5.44 -11.04 -14.62
C ILE A 100 -4.02 -11.58 -14.46
N THR A 101 -3.13 -11.23 -15.37
CA THR A 101 -1.71 -11.58 -15.33
C THR A 101 -0.89 -10.31 -15.17
N VAL A 102 -0.05 -10.25 -14.15
CA VAL A 102 0.80 -9.09 -13.86
C VAL A 102 2.25 -9.50 -14.06
N SER A 103 3.00 -8.73 -14.85
CA SER A 103 4.41 -9.02 -15.15
C SER A 103 5.38 -8.57 -14.05
N SER A 104 4.93 -7.64 -13.17
CA SER A 104 5.73 -7.20 -12.02
C SER A 104 4.82 -6.71 -10.90
N GLY A 105 5.20 -7.02 -9.65
CA GLY A 105 4.48 -6.58 -8.47
C GLY A 105 3.21 -7.36 -8.15
N ALA A 106 2.38 -6.79 -7.27
CA ALA A 106 1.16 -7.41 -6.77
C ALA A 106 0.00 -7.34 -7.77
N ILE A 107 -0.90 -8.33 -7.73
CA ILE A 107 -2.17 -8.26 -8.48
C ILE A 107 -3.03 -7.10 -7.97
N TRP A 108 -3.14 -6.92 -6.67
CA TRP A 108 -3.86 -5.83 -6.05
C TRP A 108 -2.90 -4.72 -5.64
N LEU A 109 -3.01 -3.56 -6.26
CA LEU A 109 -2.25 -2.36 -5.89
C LEU A 109 -3.00 -1.55 -4.84
N GLN A 110 -4.32 -1.40 -5.00
CA GLN A 110 -5.18 -0.64 -4.12
C GLN A 110 -6.61 -1.21 -4.12
N LYS A 111 -7.23 -1.24 -2.94
CA LYS A 111 -8.61 -1.71 -2.72
C LYS A 111 -9.32 -0.79 -1.71
N TYR A 112 -9.36 0.48 -1.99
CA TYR A 112 -9.89 1.46 -1.05
C TYR A 112 -11.40 1.57 -1.15
N ASP A 113 -12.12 1.44 -0.03
CA ASP A 113 -13.58 1.54 0.09
C ASP A 113 -14.33 0.85 -1.08
N SER A 114 -14.03 -0.43 -1.26
CA SER A 114 -14.49 -1.19 -2.43
C SER A 114 -14.81 -2.64 -2.08
N SER A 115 -15.76 -3.22 -2.80
CA SER A 115 -16.13 -4.63 -2.69
C SER A 115 -16.01 -5.36 -4.02
N TRP A 116 -15.63 -6.64 -3.96
CA TRP A 116 -15.52 -7.51 -5.14
C TRP A 116 -15.78 -8.97 -4.80
N THR A 117 -16.11 -9.75 -5.83
CA THR A 117 -16.24 -11.20 -5.76
C THR A 117 -15.45 -11.82 -6.92
N ASP A 118 -14.62 -12.80 -6.62
CA ASP A 118 -13.84 -13.53 -7.63
C ASP A 118 -14.35 -14.96 -7.74
N GLU A 119 -15.29 -15.20 -8.65
CA GLU A 119 -15.94 -16.49 -8.85
C GLU A 119 -15.06 -17.50 -9.62
N CYS A 120 -13.93 -17.08 -10.15
CA CYS A 120 -13.11 -17.90 -11.03
C CYS A 120 -11.60 -17.85 -10.76
N ASN A 121 -11.19 -17.36 -9.61
CA ASN A 121 -9.78 -17.17 -9.24
C ASN A 121 -9.00 -16.26 -10.21
N ALA A 122 -9.67 -15.27 -10.80
CA ALA A 122 -9.08 -14.34 -11.76
C ALA A 122 -7.89 -13.56 -11.18
N THR A 123 -7.92 -13.29 -9.89
CA THR A 123 -6.93 -12.48 -9.19
C THR A 123 -5.80 -13.29 -8.52
N SER A 124 -5.82 -14.62 -8.67
CA SER A 124 -4.80 -15.50 -8.11
C SER A 124 -3.63 -15.79 -9.06
N THR A 125 -3.71 -15.34 -10.31
CA THR A 125 -2.77 -15.65 -11.39
C THR A 125 -1.84 -14.49 -11.72
N GLY A 126 -1.39 -13.75 -10.72
CA GLY A 126 -0.27 -12.81 -10.89
C GLY A 126 1.05 -13.54 -11.01
N SER A 127 2.06 -12.85 -11.57
CA SER A 127 3.43 -13.19 -11.25
C SER A 127 3.47 -13.41 -9.74
N THR A 128 3.94 -14.55 -9.32
CA THR A 128 4.14 -14.82 -7.91
C THR A 128 4.91 -13.63 -7.34
N VAL A 129 4.20 -12.68 -6.74
CA VAL A 129 4.74 -12.15 -5.52
C VAL A 129 4.97 -13.43 -4.75
N THR A 130 6.20 -13.83 -4.65
CA THR A 130 6.59 -14.79 -3.62
C THR A 130 5.86 -14.24 -2.42
N ASP A 131 4.93 -15.01 -1.89
CA ASP A 131 4.26 -14.69 -0.64
C ASP A 131 5.41 -14.56 0.36
N THR A 132 5.99 -13.38 0.39
CA THR A 132 7.15 -13.07 1.21
C THR A 132 6.56 -12.88 2.59
N LYS A 133 6.12 -14.05 3.12
CA LYS A 133 5.76 -14.16 4.51
C LYS A 133 7.01 -13.80 5.27
N GLY A 134 6.95 -12.61 5.88
CA GLY A 134 7.99 -12.20 6.83
C GLY A 134 8.40 -13.35 7.78
N PRO A 135 9.34 -13.10 8.64
CA PRO A 135 9.63 -11.76 9.15
C PRO A 135 10.59 -10.96 8.27
N PHE A 136 10.27 -9.69 8.10
CA PHE A 136 11.19 -8.71 7.52
C PHE A 136 11.97 -8.03 8.64
N THR A 137 13.26 -7.84 8.44
CA THR A 137 14.11 -7.12 9.40
C THR A 137 14.59 -5.80 8.80
N LEU A 138 14.37 -4.72 9.52
CA LEU A 138 14.82 -3.38 9.17
C LEU A 138 15.94 -2.98 10.14
N ASN A 139 17.19 -3.18 9.75
CA ASN A 139 18.36 -2.85 10.54
C ASN A 139 19.54 -2.44 9.62
N SER A 140 20.69 -2.17 10.22
CA SER A 140 21.89 -1.76 9.48
C SER A 140 22.40 -2.79 8.45
N LYS A 141 22.08 -4.08 8.63
CA LYS A 141 22.50 -5.14 7.70
C LYS A 141 21.62 -5.19 6.44
N THR A 142 20.37 -4.78 6.56
CA THR A 142 19.41 -4.74 5.45
C THR A 142 19.31 -3.35 4.80
N LEU A 143 20.00 -2.36 5.37
CA LEU A 143 20.03 -0.99 4.83
C LEU A 143 20.79 -0.96 3.50
N THR A 144 20.15 -0.45 2.45
CA THR A 144 20.75 -0.32 1.10
C THR A 144 21.06 1.12 0.74
N GLY A 145 20.42 2.08 1.39
CA GLY A 145 20.66 3.49 1.18
C GLY A 145 20.02 4.36 2.25
N SER A 146 20.56 5.55 2.44
CA SER A 146 19.97 6.55 3.32
C SER A 146 20.24 7.95 2.81
N THR A 147 19.22 8.82 2.94
CA THR A 147 19.33 10.28 2.78
C THR A 147 19.11 10.95 4.13
N SER A 148 19.01 12.28 4.14
CA SER A 148 18.69 13.02 5.39
C SER A 148 17.30 12.66 5.96
N SER A 149 16.39 12.14 5.15
CA SER A 149 14.99 11.91 5.53
C SER A 149 14.46 10.51 5.26
N ILE A 150 15.15 9.68 4.48
CA ILE A 150 14.69 8.32 4.11
C ILE A 150 15.82 7.33 4.24
N ALA A 151 15.55 6.20 4.90
CA ALA A 151 16.37 4.99 4.89
C ALA A 151 15.67 3.90 4.06
N THR A 152 16.37 3.28 3.12
CA THR A 152 15.85 2.21 2.26
C THR A 152 16.53 0.88 2.57
N PHE A 153 15.78 -0.21 2.46
CA PHE A 153 16.21 -1.55 2.84
C PHE A 153 16.13 -2.53 1.66
N SER A 154 16.97 -3.56 1.67
CA SER A 154 17.07 -4.56 0.60
C SER A 154 15.78 -5.35 0.34
N ASN A 155 14.85 -5.35 1.28
CA ASN A 155 13.53 -5.98 1.18
C ASN A 155 12.43 -5.05 0.65
N GLY A 156 12.81 -3.85 0.17
CA GLY A 156 11.90 -2.87 -0.44
C GLY A 156 11.19 -1.95 0.58
N PHE A 157 11.32 -2.19 1.86
CA PHE A 157 10.82 -1.26 2.88
C PHE A 157 11.64 0.02 2.91
N SER A 158 11.01 1.09 3.37
CA SER A 158 11.71 2.33 3.70
C SER A 158 11.19 2.89 5.02
N ILE A 159 12.01 3.66 5.71
CA ILE A 159 11.59 4.45 6.88
C ILE A 159 11.83 5.91 6.55
N SER A 160 10.81 6.72 6.63
CA SER A 160 10.91 8.16 6.45
C SER A 160 10.80 8.91 7.77
N ASN A 161 11.38 10.10 7.79
CA ASN A 161 11.37 11.03 8.90
C ASN A 161 10.99 12.42 8.39
N GLU A 162 9.84 12.91 8.76
CA GLU A 162 9.29 14.19 8.26
C GLU A 162 10.15 15.41 8.64
N LYS A 163 10.97 15.32 9.67
CA LYS A 163 11.81 16.44 10.13
C LYS A 163 13.21 16.48 9.50
N GLY A 164 13.49 15.64 8.49
CA GLY A 164 14.75 15.67 7.75
C GLY A 164 16.01 15.40 8.61
N LYS A 165 15.87 14.70 9.73
CA LYS A 165 17.02 14.33 10.54
C LYS A 165 17.73 13.12 9.96
N LYS A 166 19.05 13.19 9.89
CA LYS A 166 19.91 12.16 9.34
C LYS A 166 19.81 10.86 10.15
N TYR A 167 19.62 9.74 9.44
CA TYR A 167 19.81 8.42 10.02
C TYR A 167 21.29 8.17 10.17
N ASP A 168 21.71 7.85 11.40
CA ASP A 168 23.08 7.51 11.69
C ASP A 168 23.20 5.98 11.80
N VAL A 169 23.97 5.40 10.89
CA VAL A 169 24.28 3.97 10.90
C VAL A 169 25.64 3.82 11.55
N GLY A 170 25.65 3.42 12.83
CA GLY A 170 26.88 3.20 13.55
C GLY A 170 27.73 2.11 12.90
N SER A 171 29.00 2.40 12.62
CA SER A 171 29.94 1.40 12.13
C SER A 171 30.10 0.26 13.15
N GLY A 172 29.89 -0.98 12.69
CA GLY A 172 30.02 -2.18 13.52
C GLY A 172 28.81 -2.53 14.41
N THR A 173 27.69 -1.82 14.27
CA THR A 173 26.47 -2.08 15.03
C THR A 173 25.33 -2.58 14.14
N ASN A 174 24.46 -3.41 14.70
CA ASN A 174 23.29 -3.98 13.99
C ASN A 174 22.03 -3.13 14.16
N TYR A 175 22.15 -1.87 14.54
CA TYR A 175 21.02 -0.98 14.78
C TYR A 175 21.11 0.28 13.95
N ILE A 176 19.98 0.93 13.77
CA ILE A 176 19.84 2.25 13.16
C ILE A 176 19.51 3.24 14.29
N LYS A 177 20.24 4.35 14.34
CA LYS A 177 19.98 5.40 15.31
C LYS A 177 18.92 6.36 14.77
N TYR A 178 17.87 6.53 15.54
CA TYR A 178 16.79 7.47 15.26
C TYR A 178 16.82 8.62 16.26
N SER A 179 16.62 9.83 15.77
CA SER A 179 16.64 11.04 16.60
C SER A 179 15.46 11.98 16.34
N ALA A 180 14.37 11.45 15.84
CA ALA A 180 13.14 12.21 15.55
C ALA A 180 11.96 11.68 16.37
N ASN A 181 10.90 12.50 16.44
CA ASN A 181 9.71 12.19 17.23
C ASN A 181 8.68 11.37 16.48
N GLN A 182 8.78 11.27 15.15
CA GLN A 182 7.85 10.55 14.32
C GLN A 182 8.57 9.88 13.15
N TYR A 183 8.20 8.62 12.89
CA TYR A 183 8.70 7.81 11.79
C TYR A 183 7.54 7.20 11.03
N THR A 184 7.64 7.15 9.72
CA THR A 184 6.71 6.44 8.86
C THR A 184 7.43 5.27 8.22
N ILE A 185 6.93 4.06 8.43
CA ILE A 185 7.39 2.88 7.71
C ILE A 185 6.60 2.81 6.41
N ILE A 186 7.32 2.90 5.30
CA ILE A 186 6.76 2.76 3.96
C ILE A 186 6.86 1.28 3.60
N ILE A 187 5.71 0.66 3.40
CA ILE A 187 5.57 -0.77 3.15
C ILE A 187 5.55 -0.99 1.64
N PRO A 188 6.29 -1.96 1.11
CA PRO A 188 6.18 -2.33 -0.31
C PRO A 188 4.76 -2.74 -0.68
N ASP A 189 4.37 -2.46 -1.93
CA ASP A 189 3.07 -2.84 -2.45
C ASP A 189 2.80 -4.34 -2.26
N GLY A 190 1.56 -4.66 -1.88
CA GLY A 190 1.11 -6.04 -1.69
C GLY A 190 1.47 -6.66 -0.32
N ILE A 191 2.18 -5.96 0.55
CA ILE A 191 2.50 -6.41 1.90
C ILE A 191 1.53 -5.79 2.91
N LYS A 192 0.99 -6.60 3.82
CA LYS A 192 0.24 -6.16 4.99
C LYS A 192 1.01 -6.56 6.25
N ILE A 193 1.32 -5.59 7.09
CA ILE A 193 1.89 -5.88 8.42
C ILE A 193 0.75 -6.34 9.33
N VAL A 194 0.90 -7.51 9.92
CA VAL A 194 -0.03 -8.04 10.94
C VAL A 194 0.60 -8.04 12.33
N LYS A 195 1.93 -7.99 12.38
CA LYS A 195 2.71 -7.99 13.61
C LYS A 195 4.04 -7.28 13.38
N MET A 196 4.49 -6.52 14.36
CA MET A 196 5.79 -5.84 14.35
C MET A 196 6.52 -6.05 15.67
N ASP A 197 7.73 -6.55 15.59
CA ASP A 197 8.65 -6.58 16.73
C ASP A 197 9.59 -5.37 16.66
N ILE A 198 9.61 -4.58 17.71
CA ILE A 198 10.48 -3.41 17.86
C ILE A 198 11.50 -3.74 18.92
N GLU A 199 12.77 -3.76 18.55
CA GLU A 199 13.88 -3.94 19.47
C GLU A 199 14.76 -2.70 19.47
N GLY A 200 15.03 -2.16 20.64
CA GLY A 200 15.82 -0.95 20.76
C GLY A 200 16.30 -0.66 22.16
N ARG A 201 17.01 0.44 22.30
CA ARG A 201 17.45 0.99 23.58
C ARG A 201 17.46 2.51 23.53
N ASN A 202 17.31 3.13 24.69
CA ASN A 202 17.59 4.55 24.84
C ASN A 202 19.13 4.75 24.95
N ASN A 203 19.65 5.73 24.22
CA ASN A 203 21.09 6.01 24.21
C ASN A 203 21.46 7.22 25.10
N TYR A 204 20.48 7.81 25.76
CA TYR A 204 20.63 8.96 26.63
C TYR A 204 20.47 8.58 28.10
N ASP A 205 21.11 9.34 28.97
CA ASP A 205 21.15 9.08 30.41
C ASP A 205 20.18 9.95 31.20
N THR A 206 19.48 10.86 30.54
CA THR A 206 18.65 11.88 31.20
C THR A 206 17.26 11.38 31.58
N ASP A 207 16.54 10.86 30.59
CA ASP A 207 15.16 10.45 30.77
C ASP A 207 14.86 9.16 30.00
N ASP A 208 13.84 8.43 30.42
CA ASP A 208 13.32 7.30 29.66
C ASP A 208 12.72 7.79 28.33
N ALA A 209 12.99 7.05 27.24
CA ALA A 209 12.29 7.25 25.96
C ALA A 209 11.14 6.24 25.86
N TYR A 210 10.03 6.64 25.26
CA TYR A 210 8.88 5.76 25.09
C TYR A 210 8.20 5.98 23.73
N ILE A 211 7.40 4.99 23.32
CA ILE A 211 6.58 5.10 22.14
C ILE A 211 5.18 5.54 22.59
N GLY A 212 4.76 6.73 22.19
CA GLY A 212 3.47 7.31 22.57
C GLY A 212 2.31 6.88 21.68
N GLU A 213 2.60 6.56 20.41
CA GLU A 213 1.58 6.19 19.44
C GLU A 213 2.14 5.24 18.38
N ILE A 214 1.34 4.26 17.98
CA ILE A 214 1.62 3.39 16.83
C ILE A 214 0.34 3.27 16.01
N ASN A 215 0.41 3.64 14.73
CA ASN A 215 -0.68 3.55 13.78
C ASN A 215 -1.99 4.20 14.28
N GLY A 216 -1.89 5.40 14.85
CA GLY A 216 -3.03 6.16 15.39
C GLY A 216 -3.57 5.66 16.73
N LYS A 217 -3.02 4.60 17.32
CA LYS A 217 -3.37 4.13 18.65
C LYS A 217 -2.39 4.67 19.67
N SER A 218 -2.88 5.46 20.62
CA SER A 218 -2.08 6.03 21.70
C SER A 218 -1.78 5.00 22.78
N TYR A 219 -0.59 5.08 23.35
CA TYR A 219 -0.12 4.26 24.47
C TYR A 219 0.39 5.19 25.59
N ASP A 220 0.21 4.77 26.83
CA ASP A 220 0.81 5.48 27.96
C ASP A 220 2.33 5.28 28.02
N ALA A 221 3.01 6.16 28.75
CA ALA A 221 4.46 6.15 28.88
C ALA A 221 5.03 4.89 29.59
N THR A 222 4.16 4.00 30.08
CA THR A 222 4.59 2.76 30.75
C THR A 222 4.53 1.53 29.83
N THR A 223 3.89 1.64 28.67
CA THR A 223 3.64 0.50 27.76
C THR A 223 4.89 0.11 26.97
N TYR A 224 5.55 1.07 26.34
CA TYR A 224 6.72 0.84 25.51
C TYR A 224 7.86 1.78 25.94
N ILE A 225 8.64 1.35 26.93
CA ILE A 225 9.71 2.16 27.53
C ILE A 225 11.07 1.66 27.07
N PHE A 226 11.91 2.59 26.61
CA PHE A 226 13.34 2.40 26.44
C PHE A 226 14.05 3.15 27.59
N PRO A 227 14.44 2.46 28.66
CA PRO A 227 14.89 3.10 29.87
C PRO A 227 16.27 3.77 29.70
N LYS A 228 16.52 4.78 30.48
CA LYS A 228 17.79 5.52 30.52
C LYS A 228 19.02 4.68 30.96
N ASP A 229 18.77 3.51 31.51
CA ASP A 229 19.83 2.55 31.86
C ASP A 229 20.44 1.87 30.63
N LYS A 230 19.98 2.20 29.40
CA LYS A 230 20.44 1.67 28.13
C LYS A 230 20.22 0.17 27.96
N SER A 231 19.34 -0.44 28.74
CA SER A 231 18.97 -1.84 28.53
C SER A 231 18.23 -1.97 27.18
N VAL A 232 18.46 -3.10 26.50
CA VAL A 232 17.74 -3.43 25.27
C VAL A 232 16.36 -3.95 25.63
N LYS A 233 15.34 -3.40 25.00
CA LYS A 233 13.95 -3.85 25.14
C LYS A 233 13.39 -4.30 23.80
N LYS A 234 12.50 -5.29 23.85
CA LYS A 234 11.77 -5.80 22.71
C LYS A 234 10.27 -5.72 22.99
N TYR A 235 9.55 -5.15 22.06
CA TYR A 235 8.10 -5.01 22.11
C TYR A 235 7.47 -5.65 20.88
N THR A 236 6.30 -6.21 21.06
CA THR A 236 5.49 -6.77 19.99
C THR A 236 4.19 -5.97 19.84
N VAL A 237 3.90 -5.55 18.61
CA VAL A 237 2.66 -4.85 18.25
C VAL A 237 1.92 -5.70 17.23
N GLU A 238 0.65 -5.95 17.48
CA GLU A 238 -0.28 -6.61 16.55
C GLU A 238 -1.25 -5.57 15.97
N PHE A 239 -1.55 -5.68 14.64
CA PHE A 239 -2.35 -4.72 13.87
C PHE A 239 -3.67 -5.33 13.39
#